data_0f4d383760385184fe5680404a611a68
#
_entry.id   0f4d383760385184fe5680404a611a68
#
_cell.length_a   1.000
_cell.length_b   1.000
_cell.length_c   1.000
_cell.angle_alpha   90.00
_cell.angle_beta   90.00
_cell.angle_gamma   90.00
#
_symmetry.space_group_name_H-M   'P 1'
#
loop_
_entity.id
_entity.type
_entity.pdbx_description
1 polymer ?
#
loop_
_entity_poly.entity_id
_entity_poly.type
_entity_poly.pdbx_seq_one_letter_code
_entity_poly.pdbx_strand_id
1 'polypeptide(L)'
;MSTVSVKVVTRIRPQNKIESSRGGKPCVTVQRDGTEVFLSTDDEGEYRFTFDRVFGPTSKQKDVFEYIGRPVIDSIFKGYNGTIFAYGQTSSGKTHTMSGPDGSIGEPEHRGVIPRCIAYIFEKFGEADEHIEFTVQTSFMEIYLERVKDLLNIEKSNLPIR
;
A
#
# COMPACT_ATOMS: atom_id res chain seq x y z
N MET A 1 25.72 8.19 -10.41
CA MET A 1 24.35 7.63 -10.54
C MET A 1 23.88 7.33 -9.13
N SER A 2 22.86 8.03 -8.65
CA SER A 2 22.26 7.72 -7.35
C SER A 2 21.52 6.37 -7.50
N THR A 3 21.96 5.37 -6.78
CA THR A 3 21.24 4.10 -6.64
C THR A 3 19.91 4.41 -5.97
N VAL A 4 18.81 4.30 -6.72
CA VAL A 4 17.46 4.35 -6.15
C VAL A 4 17.29 3.05 -5.39
N SER A 5 17.40 3.10 -4.06
CA SER A 5 17.14 1.95 -3.22
C SER A 5 15.63 1.73 -3.09
N VAL A 6 15.22 0.47 -3.05
CA VAL A 6 13.83 0.11 -2.73
C VAL A 6 13.52 0.60 -1.31
N LYS A 7 12.47 1.39 -1.18
CA LYS A 7 11.98 1.85 0.11
C LYS A 7 11.06 0.78 0.71
N VAL A 8 11.38 0.29 1.89
CA VAL A 8 10.62 -0.76 2.57
C VAL A 8 9.96 -0.20 3.82
N VAL A 9 8.65 -0.22 3.86
CA VAL A 9 7.88 0.21 5.03
C VAL A 9 7.03 -0.92 5.57
N THR A 10 6.80 -0.93 6.86
CA THR A 10 5.87 -1.88 7.46
C THR A 10 4.68 -1.15 8.07
N ARG A 11 3.51 -1.77 7.98
CA ARG A 11 2.29 -1.28 8.61
C ARG A 11 1.70 -2.36 9.49
N ILE A 12 1.53 -2.03 10.75
CA ILE A 12 0.99 -2.94 11.75
C ILE A 12 -0.52 -2.74 11.82
N ARG A 13 -1.26 -3.80 11.53
CA ARG A 13 -2.71 -3.84 11.67
C ARG A 13 -3.10 -3.91 13.15
N PRO A 14 -4.11 -3.16 13.61
CA PRO A 14 -4.66 -3.36 14.93
C PRO A 14 -5.27 -4.77 15.06
N GLN A 15 -5.28 -5.31 16.26
CA GLN A 15 -5.99 -6.57 16.54
C GLN A 15 -7.49 -6.39 16.26
N ASN A 16 -8.09 -7.40 15.66
CA ASN A 16 -9.53 -7.44 15.46
C ASN A 16 -10.24 -7.94 16.74
N LYS A 17 -11.56 -7.78 16.77
CA LYS A 17 -12.38 -8.18 17.92
C LYS A 17 -12.28 -9.66 18.25
N ILE A 18 -12.12 -10.53 17.25
CA ILE A 18 -12.01 -11.99 17.43
C ILE A 18 -10.66 -12.33 18.05
N GLU A 19 -9.57 -11.73 17.58
CA GLU A 19 -8.23 -11.92 18.13
C GLU A 19 -8.17 -11.48 19.59
N SER A 20 -8.75 -10.33 19.91
CA SER A 20 -8.84 -9.82 21.29
C SER A 20 -9.70 -10.72 22.18
N SER A 21 -10.85 -11.21 21.70
CA SER A 21 -11.74 -12.10 22.47
C SER A 21 -11.15 -13.47 22.74
N ARG A 22 -10.19 -13.94 21.91
CA ARG A 22 -9.45 -15.18 22.11
C ARG A 22 -8.24 -15.05 23.02
N GLY A 23 -8.09 -13.91 23.69
CA GLY A 23 -6.98 -13.65 24.59
C GLY A 23 -5.65 -13.34 23.89
N GLY A 24 -5.68 -12.97 22.61
CA GLY A 24 -4.48 -12.56 21.89
C GLY A 24 -3.83 -11.34 22.54
N LYS A 25 -2.54 -11.43 22.84
CA LYS A 25 -1.75 -10.33 23.36
C LYS A 25 -1.01 -9.63 22.23
N PRO A 26 -0.85 -8.29 22.28
CA PRO A 26 0.04 -7.60 21.36
C PRO A 26 1.48 -8.11 21.54
N CYS A 27 2.06 -8.65 20.49
CA CYS A 27 3.44 -9.13 20.46
C CYS A 27 4.38 -8.21 19.69
N VAL A 28 3.84 -7.10 19.15
CA VAL A 28 4.59 -6.16 18.33
C VAL A 28 4.65 -4.80 18.99
N THR A 29 5.87 -4.28 19.16
CA THR A 29 6.15 -2.93 19.68
C THR A 29 6.86 -2.10 18.63
N VAL A 30 6.42 -0.87 18.43
CA VAL A 30 7.04 0.10 17.52
C VAL A 30 7.91 1.05 18.31
N GLN A 31 9.15 1.25 17.89
CA GLN A 31 10.03 2.22 18.53
C GLN A 31 9.59 3.65 18.22
N ARG A 32 9.93 4.59 19.12
CA ARG A 32 9.50 5.99 19.03
C ARG A 32 9.97 6.72 17.76
N ASP A 33 11.10 6.34 17.21
CA ASP A 33 11.63 6.92 15.96
C ASP A 33 10.85 6.48 14.71
N GLY A 34 10.01 5.45 14.84
CA GLY A 34 9.17 4.95 13.76
C GLY A 34 9.94 4.21 12.66
N THR A 35 11.11 3.65 12.96
CA THR A 35 11.91 2.86 12.02
C THR A 35 12.11 1.41 12.45
N GLU A 36 11.88 1.10 13.73
CA GLU A 36 12.11 -0.23 14.28
C GLU A 36 10.86 -0.88 14.84
N VAL A 37 10.82 -2.18 14.68
CA VAL A 37 9.77 -3.06 15.22
C VAL A 37 10.43 -4.14 16.06
N PHE A 38 9.90 -4.34 17.25
CA PHE A 38 10.23 -5.45 18.12
C PHE A 38 9.08 -6.44 18.14
N LEU A 39 9.39 -7.69 17.90
CA LEU A 39 8.46 -8.81 18.01
C LEU A 39 8.87 -9.64 19.22
N SER A 40 8.04 -9.69 20.23
CA SER A 40 8.27 -10.51 21.43
C SER A 40 7.36 -11.73 21.38
N THR A 41 7.94 -12.92 21.48
CA THR A 41 7.22 -14.18 21.60
C THR A 41 7.51 -14.83 22.96
N ASP A 42 6.53 -15.50 23.53
CA ASP A 42 6.66 -16.11 24.87
C ASP A 42 7.74 -17.22 24.86
N ASP A 43 7.99 -17.88 23.73
CA ASP A 43 8.87 -19.05 23.62
C ASP A 43 10.24 -18.77 22.97
N GLU A 44 10.36 -17.75 22.09
CA GLU A 44 11.54 -17.58 21.22
C GLU A 44 12.33 -16.29 21.48
N GLY A 45 11.90 -15.44 22.43
CA GLY A 45 12.58 -14.20 22.78
C GLY A 45 12.12 -12.99 21.95
N GLU A 46 13.02 -12.04 21.76
CA GLU A 46 12.74 -10.77 21.08
C GLU A 46 13.48 -10.69 19.74
N TYR A 47 12.75 -10.38 18.68
CA TYR A 47 13.28 -10.12 17.35
C TYR A 47 13.16 -8.64 17.02
N ARG A 48 14.20 -8.07 16.42
CA ARG A 48 14.26 -6.68 16.00
C ARG A 48 14.35 -6.59 14.47
N PHE A 49 13.50 -5.74 13.89
CA PHE A 49 13.50 -5.46 12.45
C PHE A 49 13.56 -3.96 12.21
N THR A 50 14.34 -3.55 11.21
CA THR A 50 14.49 -2.14 10.82
C THR A 50 13.91 -1.92 9.42
N PHE A 51 13.17 -0.83 9.27
CA PHE A 51 12.49 -0.42 8.03
C PHE A 51 12.74 1.07 7.78
N ASP A 52 12.50 1.54 6.56
CA ASP A 52 12.54 2.98 6.27
C ASP A 52 11.46 3.75 7.04
N ARG A 53 10.32 3.11 7.31
CA ARG A 53 9.24 3.63 8.16
C ARG A 53 8.36 2.53 8.71
N VAL A 54 7.91 2.72 9.93
CA VAL A 54 6.91 1.86 10.57
C VAL A 54 5.63 2.65 10.81
N PHE A 55 4.51 2.14 10.30
CA PHE A 55 3.17 2.64 10.56
C PHE A 55 2.52 1.77 11.64
N GLY A 56 2.35 2.31 12.82
CA GLY A 56 1.70 1.61 13.94
C GLY A 56 0.19 1.43 13.74
N PRO A 57 -0.49 0.73 14.67
CA PRO A 57 -1.91 0.40 14.55
C PRO A 57 -2.85 1.60 14.43
N THR A 58 -2.45 2.78 14.90
CA THR A 58 -3.23 4.02 14.85
C THR A 58 -2.94 4.89 13.63
N SER A 59 -2.02 4.48 12.76
CA SER A 59 -1.63 5.24 11.57
C SER A 59 -2.78 5.37 10.58
N LYS A 60 -2.99 6.58 10.09
CA LYS A 60 -4.07 6.90 9.15
C LYS A 60 -3.69 6.53 7.71
N GLN A 61 -4.70 6.33 6.88
CA GLN A 61 -4.51 6.09 5.44
C GLN A 61 -3.76 7.24 4.75
N LYS A 62 -4.04 8.47 5.15
CA LYS A 62 -3.36 9.66 4.65
C LYS A 62 -1.85 9.61 4.94
N ASP A 63 -1.45 9.20 6.14
CA ASP A 63 -0.03 9.18 6.52
C ASP A 63 0.76 8.19 5.64
N VAL A 64 0.14 7.04 5.35
CA VAL A 64 0.72 6.02 4.45
C VAL A 64 0.86 6.57 3.04
N PHE A 65 -0.19 7.21 2.51
CA PHE A 65 -0.15 7.83 1.18
C PHE A 65 0.90 8.92 1.08
N GLU A 66 0.98 9.84 2.04
CA GLU A 66 1.95 10.95 2.02
C GLU A 66 3.40 10.44 1.99
N TYR A 67 3.68 9.33 2.68
CA TYR A 67 5.03 8.78 2.74
C TYR A 67 5.39 7.89 1.54
N ILE A 68 4.43 7.11 1.01
CA ILE A 68 4.66 6.14 -0.07
C ILE A 68 4.13 6.65 -1.41
N GLY A 69 2.84 7.01 -1.46
CA GLY A 69 2.13 7.28 -2.71
C GLY A 69 2.57 8.58 -3.36
N ARG A 70 2.53 9.67 -2.61
CA ARG A 70 2.86 11.02 -3.11
C ARG A 70 4.26 11.07 -3.76
N PRO A 71 5.35 10.61 -3.13
CA PRO A 71 6.68 10.69 -3.74
C PRO A 71 6.81 9.84 -5.02
N VAL A 72 6.08 8.73 -5.11
CA VAL A 72 6.06 7.89 -6.32
C VAL A 72 5.37 8.65 -7.46
N ILE A 73 4.20 9.27 -7.20
CA ILE A 73 3.50 10.07 -8.22
C ILE A 73 4.34 11.27 -8.64
N ASP A 74 4.96 11.99 -7.70
CA ASP A 74 5.86 13.11 -8.03
C ASP A 74 7.04 12.68 -8.92
N SER A 75 7.52 11.45 -8.76
CA SER A 75 8.57 10.89 -9.61
C SER A 75 8.06 10.55 -11.01
N ILE A 76 6.82 10.09 -11.14
CA ILE A 76 6.18 9.81 -12.44
C ILE A 76 6.07 11.10 -13.27
N PHE A 77 5.68 12.22 -12.66
CA PHE A 77 5.65 13.53 -13.34
C PHE A 77 7.03 14.07 -13.74
N LYS A 78 8.11 13.49 -13.19
CA LYS A 78 9.49 13.74 -13.60
C LYS A 78 9.99 12.77 -14.68
N GLY A 79 9.12 11.88 -15.19
CA GLY A 79 9.45 10.89 -16.22
C GLY A 79 10.00 9.56 -15.71
N TYR A 80 9.91 9.27 -14.42
CA TYR A 80 10.33 7.99 -13.86
C TYR A 80 9.16 7.03 -13.69
N ASN A 81 9.40 5.74 -13.88
CA ASN A 81 8.43 4.72 -13.53
C ASN A 81 8.37 4.55 -12.01
N GLY A 82 7.16 4.30 -11.49
CA GLY A 82 6.92 4.06 -10.08
C GLY A 82 6.14 2.78 -9.85
N THR A 83 6.52 2.03 -8.82
CA THR A 83 5.81 0.82 -8.40
C THR A 83 5.58 0.86 -6.90
N ILE A 84 4.36 0.52 -6.47
CA ILE A 84 4.01 0.32 -5.08
C ILE A 84 3.55 -1.12 -4.92
N PHE A 85 4.17 -1.83 -4.02
CA PHE A 85 3.92 -3.25 -3.79
C PHE A 85 3.49 -3.49 -2.34
N ALA A 86 2.35 -4.15 -2.13
CA ALA A 86 1.87 -4.56 -0.81
C ALA A 86 2.10 -6.07 -0.61
N TYR A 87 2.85 -6.42 0.43
CA TYR A 87 3.18 -7.80 0.78
C TYR A 87 2.72 -8.15 2.19
N GLY A 88 2.36 -9.40 2.39
CA GLY A 88 1.95 -9.95 3.68
C GLY A 88 1.00 -11.13 3.52
N GLN A 89 0.79 -11.89 4.59
CA GLN A 89 -0.13 -13.02 4.60
C GLN A 89 -1.59 -12.57 4.37
N THR A 90 -2.48 -13.52 4.13
CA THR A 90 -3.93 -13.26 4.07
C THR A 90 -4.38 -12.59 5.37
N SER A 91 -5.29 -11.62 5.26
CA SER A 91 -5.80 -10.83 6.40
C SER A 91 -4.79 -9.91 7.09
N SER A 92 -3.58 -9.72 6.56
CA SER A 92 -2.60 -8.76 7.11
C SER A 92 -2.96 -7.29 6.89
N GLY A 93 -3.95 -6.98 6.03
CA GLY A 93 -4.39 -5.62 5.74
C GLY A 93 -3.87 -5.03 4.43
N LYS A 94 -3.38 -5.85 3.49
CA LYS A 94 -2.95 -5.39 2.15
C LYS A 94 -4.04 -4.60 1.43
N THR A 95 -5.22 -5.20 1.29
CA THR A 95 -6.38 -4.57 0.63
C THR A 95 -6.82 -3.30 1.35
N HIS A 96 -6.88 -3.33 2.68
CA HIS A 96 -7.19 -2.14 3.46
C HIS A 96 -6.19 -0.99 3.19
N THR A 97 -4.91 -1.30 3.11
CA THR A 97 -3.87 -0.30 2.83
C THR A 97 -3.97 0.24 1.40
N MET A 98 -4.18 -0.64 0.42
CA MET A 98 -4.17 -0.26 -0.99
C MET A 98 -5.50 0.38 -1.43
N SER A 99 -6.63 -0.19 -1.08
CA SER A 99 -7.96 0.26 -1.53
C SER A 99 -8.75 1.01 -0.46
N GLY A 100 -8.58 0.63 0.80
CA GLY A 100 -9.41 1.07 1.92
C GLY A 100 -10.37 -0.03 2.39
N PRO A 101 -11.18 0.21 3.45
CA PRO A 101 -12.20 -0.71 3.89
C PRO A 101 -13.23 -0.90 2.78
N ASP A 102 -13.67 -2.13 2.57
CA ASP A 102 -14.73 -2.56 1.62
C ASP A 102 -14.49 -2.21 0.14
N GLY A 103 -13.23 -1.94 -0.25
CA GLY A 103 -12.89 -1.51 -1.62
C GLY A 103 -13.58 -0.21 -2.04
N SER A 104 -14.20 0.48 -1.09
CA SER A 104 -15.06 1.61 -1.37
C SER A 104 -14.26 2.86 -1.69
N ILE A 105 -14.73 3.55 -2.70
CA ILE A 105 -14.49 4.98 -2.95
C ILE A 105 -15.01 5.84 -1.76
N GLY A 106 -15.40 5.18 -0.66
CA GLY A 106 -15.98 5.67 0.56
C GLY A 106 -15.49 7.01 1.09
N GLU A 107 -15.72 7.27 2.34
CA GLU A 107 -15.30 8.51 2.99
C GLU A 107 -13.84 8.82 2.72
N PRO A 108 -13.48 10.05 2.33
CA PRO A 108 -12.12 10.43 1.94
C PRO A 108 -11.05 10.03 2.97
N GLU A 109 -11.42 10.00 4.25
CA GLU A 109 -10.52 9.63 5.33
C GLU A 109 -10.07 8.16 5.26
N HIS A 110 -10.93 7.26 4.78
CA HIS A 110 -10.70 5.82 4.73
C HIS A 110 -10.09 5.32 3.42
N ARG A 111 -9.99 6.16 2.40
CA ARG A 111 -9.41 5.80 1.10
C ARG A 111 -7.98 5.30 1.26
N GLY A 112 -7.67 4.15 0.62
CA GLY A 112 -6.33 3.60 0.57
C GLY A 112 -5.38 4.35 -0.35
N VAL A 113 -4.22 3.77 -0.60
CA VAL A 113 -3.17 4.35 -1.44
C VAL A 113 -3.64 4.54 -2.89
N ILE A 114 -4.30 3.53 -3.49
CA ILE A 114 -4.75 3.58 -4.90
C ILE A 114 -5.67 4.77 -5.17
N PRO A 115 -6.84 4.91 -4.50
CA PRO A 115 -7.74 6.02 -4.79
C PRO A 115 -7.12 7.40 -4.48
N ARG A 116 -6.20 7.49 -3.52
CA ARG A 116 -5.47 8.73 -3.25
C ARG A 116 -4.44 9.05 -4.33
N CYS A 117 -3.73 8.05 -4.85
CA CYS A 117 -2.82 8.22 -5.99
C CYS A 117 -3.58 8.72 -7.22
N ILE A 118 -4.72 8.11 -7.53
CA ILE A 118 -5.56 8.52 -8.66
C ILE A 118 -6.01 9.98 -8.48
N ALA A 119 -6.55 10.33 -7.32
CA ALA A 119 -6.97 11.70 -7.04
C ALA A 119 -5.82 12.70 -7.19
N TYR A 120 -4.64 12.37 -6.68
CA TYR A 120 -3.47 13.22 -6.77
C TYR A 120 -2.92 13.37 -8.19
N ILE A 121 -3.00 12.32 -9.02
CA ILE A 121 -2.65 12.41 -10.45
C ILE A 121 -3.57 13.42 -11.16
N PHE A 122 -4.88 13.34 -10.94
CA PHE A 122 -5.83 14.28 -11.55
C PHE A 122 -5.70 15.71 -11.00
N GLU A 123 -5.34 15.86 -9.72
CA GLU A 123 -4.96 17.17 -9.15
C GLU A 123 -3.77 17.77 -9.91
N LYS A 124 -2.73 16.96 -10.15
CA LYS A 124 -1.55 17.37 -10.93
C LYS A 124 -1.86 17.72 -12.38
N PHE A 125 -2.82 17.04 -13.00
CA PHE A 125 -3.27 17.41 -14.34
C PHE A 125 -3.93 18.81 -14.35
N GLY A 126 -4.71 19.14 -13.31
CA GLY A 126 -5.33 20.45 -13.18
C GLY A 126 -4.35 21.60 -12.89
N GLU A 127 -3.16 21.28 -12.36
CA GLU A 127 -2.08 22.26 -12.11
C GLU A 127 -1.16 22.47 -13.32
N ALA A 128 -1.26 21.62 -14.35
CA ALA A 128 -0.39 21.67 -15.52
C ALA A 128 -0.76 22.84 -16.46
N ASP A 129 0.19 23.21 -17.33
CA ASP A 129 -0.03 24.20 -18.36
C ASP A 129 -1.15 23.75 -19.32
N GLU A 130 -2.01 24.68 -19.74
CA GLU A 130 -3.15 24.42 -20.65
C GLU A 130 -2.76 23.82 -22.01
N HIS A 131 -1.49 23.95 -22.39
CA HIS A 131 -0.97 23.37 -23.64
C HIS A 131 -0.53 21.91 -23.51
N ILE A 132 -0.57 21.34 -22.28
CA ILE A 132 -0.17 19.96 -22.04
C ILE A 132 -1.40 19.05 -22.10
N GLU A 133 -1.37 18.07 -23.01
CA GLU A 133 -2.38 17.04 -23.12
C GLU A 133 -1.90 15.76 -22.42
N PHE A 134 -2.73 15.20 -21.54
CA PHE A 134 -2.47 13.96 -20.82
C PHE A 134 -3.31 12.81 -21.37
N THR A 135 -2.67 11.72 -21.73
CA THR A 135 -3.35 10.46 -22.06
C THR A 135 -3.15 9.47 -20.91
N VAL A 136 -4.24 8.96 -20.34
CA VAL A 136 -4.23 7.97 -19.27
C VAL A 136 -4.73 6.64 -19.80
N GLN A 137 -3.94 5.59 -19.65
CA GLN A 137 -4.34 4.23 -19.92
C GLN A 137 -4.26 3.41 -18.63
N THR A 138 -5.21 2.53 -18.41
CA THR A 138 -5.25 1.65 -17.24
C THR A 138 -5.43 0.20 -17.66
N SER A 139 -4.82 -0.70 -16.92
CA SER A 139 -5.08 -2.13 -16.98
C SER A 139 -5.28 -2.66 -15.57
N PHE A 140 -6.12 -3.66 -15.42
CA PHE A 140 -6.40 -4.27 -14.12
C PHE A 140 -6.46 -5.78 -14.27
N MET A 141 -5.53 -6.48 -13.63
CA MET A 141 -5.40 -7.93 -13.75
C MET A 141 -5.37 -8.62 -12.38
N GLU A 142 -5.83 -9.86 -12.38
CA GLU A 142 -5.72 -10.77 -11.26
C GLU A 142 -4.91 -12.00 -11.68
N ILE A 143 -4.03 -12.46 -10.78
CA ILE A 143 -3.37 -13.76 -10.90
C ILE A 143 -3.92 -14.65 -9.79
N TYR A 144 -4.66 -15.68 -10.19
CA TYR A 144 -5.25 -16.62 -9.26
C TYR A 144 -5.12 -18.05 -9.79
N LEU A 145 -4.56 -18.96 -8.99
CA LEU A 145 -4.28 -20.35 -9.35
C LEU A 145 -3.57 -20.45 -10.72
N GLU A 146 -2.44 -19.77 -10.88
CA GLU A 146 -1.60 -19.74 -12.09
C GLU A 146 -2.32 -19.20 -13.35
N ARG A 147 -3.48 -18.60 -13.21
CA ARG A 147 -4.24 -18.01 -14.31
C ARG A 147 -4.28 -16.50 -14.20
N VAL A 148 -3.94 -15.83 -15.29
CA VAL A 148 -4.04 -14.37 -15.40
C VAL A 148 -5.38 -14.00 -16.02
N LYS A 149 -6.14 -13.13 -15.34
CA LYS A 149 -7.42 -12.62 -15.82
C LYS A 149 -7.35 -11.11 -16.00
N ASP A 150 -7.99 -10.62 -17.06
CA ASP A 150 -8.26 -9.20 -17.23
C ASP A 150 -9.53 -8.84 -16.44
N LEU A 151 -9.41 -7.99 -15.43
CA LEU A 151 -10.56 -7.59 -14.61
C LEU A 151 -11.40 -6.47 -15.25
N LEU A 152 -10.89 -5.83 -16.31
CA LEU A 152 -11.66 -4.88 -17.14
C LEU A 152 -12.43 -5.58 -18.26
N ASN A 153 -12.01 -6.82 -18.61
CA ASN A 153 -12.70 -7.65 -19.60
C ASN A 153 -12.74 -9.10 -19.10
N ILE A 154 -13.76 -9.44 -18.33
CA ILE A 154 -13.92 -10.74 -17.66
C ILE A 154 -14.01 -11.93 -18.59
N GLU A 155 -14.31 -11.72 -19.87
CA GLU A 155 -14.31 -12.78 -20.88
C GLU A 155 -12.89 -13.24 -21.23
N LYS A 156 -11.89 -12.38 -21.03
CA LYS A 156 -10.47 -12.69 -21.24
C LYS A 156 -9.87 -13.32 -20.00
N SER A 157 -9.84 -14.63 -19.97
CA SER A 157 -9.18 -15.43 -18.94
C SER A 157 -7.98 -16.18 -19.49
N ASN A 158 -7.04 -16.53 -18.62
CA ASN A 158 -5.82 -17.27 -18.97
C ASN A 158 -4.94 -16.53 -19.99
N LEU A 159 -4.68 -15.25 -19.74
CA LEU A 159 -3.84 -14.44 -20.60
C LEU A 159 -2.39 -14.94 -20.61
N PRO A 160 -1.72 -14.98 -21.78
CA PRO A 160 -0.32 -15.37 -21.84
C PRO A 160 0.58 -14.29 -21.23
N ILE A 161 1.51 -14.71 -20.38
CA ILE A 161 2.60 -13.86 -19.91
C ILE A 161 3.66 -13.81 -21.01
N ARG A 162 4.01 -12.63 -21.48
CA ARG A 162 5.03 -12.40 -22.51
C ARG A 162 6.23 -11.68 -21.92
#